data_7a01478727497c6a45ca6ae44357adae
#
_entry.id   7a01478727497c6a45ca6ae44357adae
#
_cell.length_a   1.000
_cell.length_b   1.000
_cell.length_c   1.000
_cell.angle_alpha   90.00
_cell.angle_beta   90.00
_cell.angle_gamma   90.00
#
_symmetry.space_group_name_H-M   'P 1'
#
loop_
_entity.id
_entity.type
_entity.pdbx_description
1 polymer ?
#
loop_
_entity_poly.entity_id
_entity_poly.type
_entity_poly.pdbx_seq_one_letter_code
_entity_poly.pdbx_strand_id
1 'polypeptide(L)'
;MKRVLKRPSTLAAAALAGSAGLAQADTQSELLDLRARVEALEAENQQAGSIPGDFRLGGTSVDIYGYVKADFFYDFDFIQGDSAFVNNIGEPVNATDGRFDATIRQTRLGIRTSTQTGIGLLQGQLELDLFGGSSSSPELRVRHANIQIGDHWLIGQTWTNFMPIGQYPASVEFNGPVGIAFARRPQVRYSNSFGNGFDYSLSIEESAVPSDDPVFTAAVQYSNDVVTARIAGLTGNAVSGGVETDQTGVTLSGAITPWNGGLFQATYVTGEAIGPLLIGLGDAISGGQANDADGYTLEFRQQINDQWNVGIAYGREDYDLPTSTGTLSFTELETIHVNAFYSPADNLTFSAEYIFGERNDTISGNSFDGDRIQLAVQLDF
;
A
#
# COMPACT_ATOMS: atom_id res chain seq x y z
N MET A 1 -0.14 5.95 1.91
CA MET A 1 -0.64 7.31 2.18
C MET A 1 -0.28 7.67 3.61
N LYS A 2 0.64 8.60 3.83
CA LYS A 2 0.86 9.14 5.18
C LYS A 2 -0.11 10.31 5.34
N ARG A 3 -1.26 10.10 5.96
CA ARG A 3 -1.97 11.23 6.58
C ARG A 3 -1.07 11.75 7.69
N VAL A 4 -0.57 12.97 7.52
CA VAL A 4 0.01 13.72 8.61
C VAL A 4 -1.14 14.04 9.54
N LEU A 5 -1.24 13.31 10.65
CA LEU A 5 -2.05 13.70 11.78
C LEU A 5 -1.55 15.08 12.22
N LYS A 6 -2.29 16.13 11.89
CA LYS A 6 -2.11 17.43 12.50
C LYS A 6 -2.38 17.26 14.00
N ARG A 7 -1.32 17.21 14.77
CA ARG A 7 -1.42 17.39 16.23
C ARG A 7 -2.04 18.76 16.49
N PRO A 8 -3.09 18.89 17.30
CA PRO A 8 -3.56 20.18 17.78
C PRO A 8 -2.62 20.67 18.90
N SER A 9 -1.50 21.27 18.55
CA SER A 9 -0.53 21.81 19.50
C SER A 9 -0.16 23.27 19.22
N THR A 10 -1.12 24.10 18.82
CA THR A 10 -0.89 25.53 18.59
C THR A 10 -1.98 26.45 19.19
N LEU A 11 -2.53 26.09 20.34
CA LEU A 11 -3.44 27.00 21.09
C LEU A 11 -3.00 27.26 22.55
N ALA A 12 -1.77 26.89 22.94
CA ALA A 12 -1.25 27.14 24.29
C ALA A 12 -0.11 28.16 24.37
N ALA A 13 0.26 28.82 23.25
CA ALA A 13 1.42 29.72 23.22
C ALA A 13 1.11 31.22 23.05
N ALA A 14 -0.16 31.65 23.15
CA ALA A 14 -0.54 33.05 22.94
C ALA A 14 -1.05 33.80 24.21
N ALA A 15 -0.72 33.33 25.40
CA ALA A 15 -1.18 33.98 26.64
C ALA A 15 -0.07 34.32 27.66
N LEU A 16 1.14 34.58 27.21
CA LEU A 16 2.27 34.98 28.08
C LEU A 16 3.01 36.21 27.53
N ALA A 17 2.30 37.34 27.46
CA ALA A 17 2.95 38.65 27.39
C ALA A 17 1.98 39.71 27.93
N GLY A 18 2.11 40.07 29.22
CA GLY A 18 1.42 41.24 29.78
C GLY A 18 1.35 41.28 31.28
N SER A 19 2.20 42.08 31.90
CA SER A 19 2.16 42.65 33.24
C SER A 19 2.68 41.81 34.41
N ALA A 20 3.92 42.09 34.79
CA ALA A 20 4.44 41.90 36.12
C ALA A 20 3.79 42.92 37.08
N GLY A 21 3.17 42.42 38.17
CA GLY A 21 2.75 43.26 39.27
C GLY A 21 1.67 42.64 40.13
N LEU A 22 2.08 42.14 41.32
CA LEU A 22 1.29 41.93 42.53
C LEU A 22 0.38 40.68 42.61
N ALA A 23 0.83 39.78 43.45
CA ALA A 23 0.15 38.92 44.40
C ALA A 23 0.56 37.45 44.31
N GLN A 24 1.48 37.06 45.19
CA GLN A 24 1.96 35.66 45.35
C GLN A 24 0.92 34.71 45.94
N ALA A 25 -0.27 35.23 46.35
CA ALA A 25 -1.38 34.41 46.86
C ALA A 25 -2.38 33.99 45.77
N ASP A 26 -2.38 34.67 44.61
CA ASP A 26 -3.31 34.39 43.50
C ASP A 26 -2.78 33.30 42.55
N THR A 27 -1.46 33.19 42.40
CA THR A 27 -0.82 32.23 41.47
C THR A 27 -1.06 30.76 41.82
N GLN A 28 -1.28 30.44 43.08
CA GLN A 28 -1.53 29.05 43.50
C GLN A 28 -2.97 28.63 43.30
N SER A 29 -3.92 29.58 43.44
CA SER A 29 -5.33 29.34 43.10
C SER A 29 -5.57 29.31 41.61
N GLU A 30 -4.89 30.16 40.82
CA GLU A 30 -4.90 30.13 39.36
C GLU A 30 -4.27 28.83 38.79
N LEU A 31 -3.21 28.33 39.43
CA LEU A 31 -2.56 27.07 39.05
C LEU A 31 -3.46 25.85 39.34
N LEU A 32 -4.23 25.90 40.43
CA LEU A 32 -5.22 24.86 40.75
C LEU A 32 -6.44 24.94 39.81
N ASP A 33 -6.91 26.14 39.47
CA ASP A 33 -7.99 26.35 38.51
C ASP A 33 -7.55 25.94 37.07
N LEU A 34 -6.32 26.30 36.68
CA LEU A 34 -5.76 25.84 35.39
C LEU A 34 -5.61 24.30 35.32
N ARG A 35 -5.18 23.66 36.41
CA ARG A 35 -5.10 22.19 36.49
C ARG A 35 -6.48 21.55 36.40
N ALA A 36 -7.45 22.07 37.13
CA ALA A 36 -8.84 21.60 37.10
C ALA A 36 -9.47 21.79 35.68
N ARG A 37 -9.13 22.90 35.01
CA ARG A 37 -9.58 23.14 33.62
C ARG A 37 -8.86 22.26 32.60
N VAL A 38 -7.57 21.96 32.78
CA VAL A 38 -6.83 21.00 31.96
C VAL A 38 -7.38 19.61 32.18
N GLU A 39 -7.60 19.17 33.42
CA GLU A 39 -8.23 17.87 33.72
C GLU A 39 -9.67 17.79 33.19
N ALA A 40 -10.44 18.87 33.24
CA ALA A 40 -11.79 18.92 32.64
C ALA A 40 -11.75 18.89 31.11
N LEU A 41 -10.80 19.60 30.49
CA LEU A 41 -10.60 19.56 29.03
C LEU A 41 -10.03 18.22 28.55
N GLU A 42 -9.17 17.59 29.35
CA GLU A 42 -8.68 16.23 29.07
C GLU A 42 -9.81 15.19 29.23
N ALA A 43 -10.68 15.35 30.23
CA ALA A 43 -11.89 14.52 30.42
C ALA A 43 -12.94 14.77 29.32
N GLU A 44 -13.11 16.03 28.88
CA GLU A 44 -14.02 16.41 27.80
C GLU A 44 -13.48 15.97 26.42
N ASN A 45 -12.17 16.02 26.20
CA ASN A 45 -11.50 15.42 25.03
C ASN A 45 -11.54 13.88 25.05
N GLN A 46 -11.58 13.27 26.23
CA GLN A 46 -11.82 11.83 26.38
C GLN A 46 -13.30 11.45 26.15
N GLN A 47 -14.25 12.38 26.33
CA GLN A 47 -15.68 12.17 26.09
C GLN A 47 -16.20 12.71 24.76
N ALA A 48 -15.56 13.74 24.20
CA ALA A 48 -15.95 14.36 22.94
C ALA A 48 -15.10 13.83 21.78
N GLY A 49 -15.38 12.63 21.33
CA GLY A 49 -14.93 12.16 20.03
C GLY A 49 -13.75 11.22 19.99
N SER A 50 -13.50 10.41 21.02
CA SER A 50 -12.91 9.11 20.72
C SER A 50 -13.98 8.29 20.00
N ILE A 51 -13.91 8.25 18.67
CA ILE A 51 -14.35 7.03 17.98
C ILE A 51 -13.73 5.91 18.82
N PRO A 52 -14.50 4.91 19.31
CA PRO A 52 -13.95 3.86 20.16
C PRO A 52 -13.01 2.98 19.34
N GLY A 53 -11.80 3.45 19.08
CA GLY A 53 -10.79 2.79 18.29
C GLY A 53 -9.46 2.71 19.03
N ASP A 54 -9.19 3.61 19.97
CA ASP A 54 -7.97 3.62 20.76
C ASP A 54 -8.34 3.37 22.24
N PHE A 55 -8.01 2.19 22.76
CA PHE A 55 -8.25 1.86 24.16
C PHE A 55 -7.01 1.20 24.78
N ARG A 56 -6.94 1.16 26.12
CA ARG A 56 -5.84 0.51 26.84
C ARG A 56 -6.27 -0.80 27.46
N LEU A 57 -5.49 -1.84 27.20
CA LEU A 57 -5.60 -3.13 27.87
C LEU A 57 -4.36 -3.34 28.77
N GLY A 58 -4.49 -3.02 30.06
CA GLY A 58 -3.33 -2.95 30.96
C GLY A 58 -2.35 -1.87 30.52
N GLY A 59 -1.10 -2.23 30.28
CA GLY A 59 -0.02 -1.34 29.81
C GLY A 59 0.05 -1.16 28.28
N THR A 60 -0.83 -1.84 27.52
CA THR A 60 -0.85 -1.85 26.07
C THR A 60 -1.90 -0.90 25.52
N SER A 61 -1.52 0.00 24.63
CA SER A 61 -2.45 0.77 23.78
C SER A 61 -2.90 -0.12 22.62
N VAL A 62 -4.20 -0.09 22.31
CA VAL A 62 -4.81 -0.84 21.21
C VAL A 62 -5.56 0.13 20.33
N ASP A 63 -5.22 0.16 19.06
CA ASP A 63 -5.84 0.97 18.01
C ASP A 63 -6.55 0.04 17.02
N ILE A 64 -7.85 0.27 16.80
CA ILE A 64 -8.64 -0.43 15.77
C ILE A 64 -8.79 0.54 14.60
N TYR A 65 -8.42 0.12 13.41
CA TYR A 65 -8.44 0.94 12.21
C TYR A 65 -8.92 0.13 11.01
N GLY A 66 -9.32 0.84 9.99
CA GLY A 66 -9.72 0.20 8.75
C GLY A 66 -10.68 1.05 7.94
N TYR A 67 -11.40 0.38 7.07
CA TYR A 67 -12.47 1.01 6.31
C TYR A 67 -13.47 -0.02 5.81
N VAL A 68 -14.70 0.41 5.63
CA VAL A 68 -15.71 -0.29 4.81
C VAL A 68 -15.70 0.34 3.44
N LYS A 69 -15.57 -0.50 2.40
CA LYS A 69 -15.55 -0.06 1.00
C LYS A 69 -16.51 -0.90 0.17
N ALA A 70 -17.29 -0.21 -0.66
CA ALA A 70 -18.13 -0.83 -1.68
C ALA A 70 -17.68 -0.30 -3.06
N ASP A 71 -17.39 -1.23 -3.95
CA ASP A 71 -16.97 -0.97 -5.32
C ASP A 71 -18.07 -1.43 -6.29
N PHE A 72 -18.32 -0.62 -7.32
CA PHE A 72 -19.24 -0.88 -8.41
C PHE A 72 -18.48 -0.68 -9.70
N PHE A 73 -18.48 -1.68 -10.58
CA PHE A 73 -17.69 -1.58 -11.81
C PHE A 73 -18.44 -2.16 -13.01
N TYR A 74 -18.04 -1.69 -14.18
CA TYR A 74 -18.53 -2.16 -15.44
C TYR A 74 -17.36 -2.47 -16.36
N ASP A 75 -17.22 -3.75 -16.69
CA ASP A 75 -16.28 -4.27 -17.67
C ASP A 75 -16.91 -4.22 -19.06
N PHE A 76 -16.21 -3.64 -20.04
CA PHE A 76 -16.78 -3.46 -21.38
C PHE A 76 -16.63 -4.70 -22.26
N ASP A 77 -15.44 -5.29 -22.32
CA ASP A 77 -15.08 -6.34 -23.28
C ASP A 77 -14.71 -7.66 -22.63
N PHE A 78 -14.06 -7.62 -21.46
CA PHE A 78 -13.61 -8.78 -20.74
C PHE A 78 -13.85 -8.63 -19.22
N ILE A 79 -14.37 -9.67 -18.60
CA ILE A 79 -14.58 -9.74 -17.14
C ILE A 79 -13.21 -9.80 -16.46
N GLN A 80 -12.81 -8.73 -15.77
CA GLN A 80 -11.53 -8.61 -15.10
C GLN A 80 -11.57 -9.05 -13.63
N GLY A 81 -12.75 -9.37 -13.10
CA GLY A 81 -12.93 -9.84 -11.71
C GLY A 81 -13.08 -8.73 -10.68
N ASP A 82 -13.10 -9.08 -9.39
CA ASP A 82 -13.27 -8.13 -8.26
C ASP A 82 -12.13 -7.12 -8.12
N SER A 83 -10.96 -7.46 -8.63
CA SER A 83 -9.85 -6.56 -8.89
C SER A 83 -9.52 -6.65 -10.38
N ALA A 84 -9.12 -5.54 -11.00
CA ALA A 84 -8.87 -5.47 -12.44
C ALA A 84 -7.63 -6.28 -12.83
N PHE A 85 -7.77 -7.60 -12.96
CA PHE A 85 -6.71 -8.46 -13.46
C PHE A 85 -6.62 -8.37 -14.98
N VAL A 86 -5.68 -7.57 -15.47
CA VAL A 86 -5.42 -7.35 -16.90
C VAL A 86 -5.06 -8.64 -17.63
N ASN A 87 -4.44 -9.60 -16.96
CA ASN A 87 -4.19 -10.94 -17.53
C ASN A 87 -5.46 -11.76 -17.81
N ASN A 88 -6.65 -11.32 -17.39
CA ASN A 88 -7.94 -11.88 -17.79
C ASN A 88 -8.43 -11.35 -19.15
N ILE A 89 -7.87 -10.26 -19.65
CA ILE A 89 -8.19 -9.70 -20.96
C ILE A 89 -7.76 -10.69 -22.04
N GLY A 90 -8.56 -10.86 -23.08
CA GLY A 90 -8.34 -11.80 -24.16
C GLY A 90 -8.72 -13.25 -23.86
N GLU A 91 -8.93 -13.65 -22.59
CA GLU A 91 -9.39 -14.99 -22.27
C GLU A 91 -10.83 -15.21 -22.76
N PRO A 92 -11.07 -16.22 -23.63
CA PRO A 92 -12.40 -16.42 -24.21
C PRO A 92 -13.52 -16.65 -23.17
N VAL A 93 -13.16 -17.24 -22.02
CA VAL A 93 -14.10 -17.47 -20.91
C VAL A 93 -14.54 -16.17 -20.22
N ASN A 94 -13.76 -15.10 -20.35
CA ASN A 94 -14.02 -13.81 -19.77
C ASN A 94 -14.65 -12.81 -20.75
N ALA A 95 -14.79 -13.17 -22.04
CA ALA A 95 -15.39 -12.27 -23.06
C ALA A 95 -16.83 -11.90 -22.69
N THR A 96 -17.18 -10.62 -22.84
CA THR A 96 -18.52 -10.08 -22.54
C THR A 96 -18.85 -8.92 -23.48
N ASP A 97 -20.14 -8.66 -23.71
CA ASP A 97 -20.65 -7.45 -24.38
C ASP A 97 -21.01 -6.34 -23.36
N GLY A 98 -20.34 -6.38 -22.21
CA GLY A 98 -20.55 -5.47 -21.09
C GLY A 98 -21.13 -6.16 -19.86
N ARG A 99 -20.50 -5.98 -18.71
CA ARG A 99 -20.91 -6.57 -17.44
C ARG A 99 -20.78 -5.61 -16.29
N PHE A 100 -21.89 -5.37 -15.60
CA PHE A 100 -21.89 -4.71 -14.30
C PHE A 100 -21.68 -5.74 -13.19
N ASP A 101 -20.82 -5.38 -12.22
CA ASP A 101 -20.61 -6.16 -11.01
C ASP A 101 -20.33 -5.24 -9.81
N ALA A 102 -20.32 -5.77 -8.60
CA ALA A 102 -20.06 -5.03 -7.37
C ALA A 102 -19.35 -5.93 -6.35
N THR A 103 -18.48 -5.32 -5.55
CA THR A 103 -17.75 -6.04 -4.50
C THR A 103 -17.54 -5.20 -3.25
N ILE A 104 -17.42 -5.88 -2.10
CA ILE A 104 -17.03 -5.28 -0.82
C ILE A 104 -15.66 -5.80 -0.35
N ARG A 105 -14.98 -6.57 -1.18
CA ARG A 105 -13.79 -7.36 -0.78
C ARG A 105 -12.59 -6.51 -0.42
N GLN A 106 -12.54 -5.24 -0.85
CA GLN A 106 -11.52 -4.29 -0.43
C GLN A 106 -11.68 -3.79 1.01
N THR A 107 -12.86 -4.00 1.65
CA THR A 107 -13.09 -3.69 3.08
C THR A 107 -11.97 -4.25 3.93
N ARG A 108 -11.48 -3.45 4.87
CA ARG A 108 -10.28 -3.75 5.65
C ARG A 108 -10.51 -3.51 7.13
N LEU A 109 -10.05 -4.44 7.96
CA LEU A 109 -10.02 -4.33 9.40
C LEU A 109 -8.60 -4.55 9.89
N GLY A 110 -8.11 -3.65 10.73
CA GLY A 110 -6.78 -3.73 11.33
C GLY A 110 -6.81 -3.47 12.83
N ILE A 111 -5.88 -4.10 13.54
CA ILE A 111 -5.59 -3.87 14.95
C ILE A 111 -4.11 -3.59 15.07
N ARG A 112 -3.76 -2.49 15.74
CA ARG A 112 -2.40 -2.18 16.17
C ARG A 112 -2.32 -2.21 17.68
N THR A 113 -1.22 -2.71 18.20
CA THR A 113 -0.91 -2.67 19.62
C THR A 113 0.42 -1.99 19.86
N SER A 114 0.58 -1.31 20.99
CA SER A 114 1.81 -0.62 21.36
C SER A 114 2.03 -0.73 22.86
N THR A 115 3.18 -1.25 23.28
CA THR A 115 3.54 -1.48 24.68
C THR A 115 4.98 -1.04 24.93
N GLN A 116 5.19 -0.13 25.87
CA GLN A 116 6.53 0.23 26.32
C GLN A 116 7.08 -0.85 27.28
N THR A 117 8.28 -1.36 26.99
CA THR A 117 8.92 -2.42 27.77
C THR A 117 10.37 -2.10 28.10
N GLY A 118 11.02 -2.96 28.90
CA GLY A 118 12.44 -2.82 29.22
C GLY A 118 13.41 -3.06 28.04
N ILE A 119 12.92 -3.67 26.94
CA ILE A 119 13.68 -3.86 25.70
C ILE A 119 13.30 -2.88 24.59
N GLY A 120 12.52 -1.85 24.90
CA GLY A 120 12.03 -0.85 23.97
C GLY A 120 10.52 -0.94 23.72
N LEU A 121 10.06 -0.19 22.72
CA LEU A 121 8.68 -0.20 22.28
C LEU A 121 8.39 -1.50 21.52
N LEU A 122 7.39 -2.25 21.95
CA LEU A 122 6.85 -3.41 21.22
C LEU A 122 5.55 -3.00 20.52
N GLN A 123 5.46 -3.25 19.22
CA GLN A 123 4.25 -2.99 18.43
C GLN A 123 3.82 -4.27 17.73
N GLY A 124 2.51 -4.51 17.69
CA GLY A 124 1.91 -5.58 16.92
C GLY A 124 0.95 -5.00 15.89
N GLN A 125 0.87 -5.64 14.73
CA GLN A 125 -0.11 -5.31 13.70
C GLN A 125 -0.76 -6.59 13.18
N LEU A 126 -2.10 -6.60 13.15
CA LEU A 126 -2.90 -7.57 12.39
C LEU A 126 -3.82 -6.77 11.47
N GLU A 127 -3.77 -7.04 10.16
CA GLU A 127 -4.65 -6.43 9.17
C GLU A 127 -5.24 -7.50 8.25
N LEU A 128 -6.54 -7.42 8.05
CA LEU A 128 -7.33 -8.37 7.26
C LEU A 128 -8.09 -7.62 6.16
N ASP A 129 -8.36 -8.30 5.05
CA ASP A 129 -9.34 -7.91 4.02
C ASP A 129 -10.30 -9.08 3.72
N LEU A 130 -11.21 -8.89 2.76
CA LEU A 130 -12.22 -9.88 2.39
C LEU A 130 -11.88 -10.60 1.06
N PHE A 131 -10.62 -10.58 0.62
CA PHE A 131 -10.18 -11.27 -0.59
C PHE A 131 -9.87 -12.76 -0.39
N GLY A 132 -10.11 -13.34 0.78
CA GLY A 132 -10.23 -14.80 0.95
C GLY A 132 -11.50 -15.33 0.27
N GLY A 133 -11.57 -16.65 0.06
CA GLY A 133 -12.73 -17.27 -0.58
C GLY A 133 -12.99 -16.80 -2.01
N SER A 134 -14.26 -16.68 -2.38
CA SER A 134 -14.73 -16.27 -3.71
C SER A 134 -15.52 -14.95 -3.66
N SER A 135 -15.81 -14.36 -4.83
CA SER A 135 -16.65 -13.16 -4.95
C SER A 135 -18.04 -13.35 -4.35
N SER A 136 -18.63 -14.54 -4.50
CA SER A 136 -19.95 -14.88 -3.94
C SER A 136 -19.91 -15.31 -2.47
N SER A 137 -18.75 -15.62 -1.92
CA SER A 137 -18.53 -16.02 -0.53
C SER A 137 -17.19 -15.46 -0.04
N PRO A 138 -17.13 -14.13 0.23
CA PRO A 138 -15.91 -13.50 0.73
C PRO A 138 -15.49 -14.05 2.10
N GLU A 139 -14.20 -14.30 2.28
CA GLU A 139 -13.60 -14.73 3.52
C GLU A 139 -12.48 -13.80 3.94
N LEU A 140 -12.10 -13.82 5.21
CA LEU A 140 -10.99 -13.04 5.73
C LEU A 140 -9.67 -13.56 5.16
N ARG A 141 -8.83 -12.63 4.67
CA ARG A 141 -7.46 -12.88 4.24
C ARG A 141 -6.50 -12.05 5.06
N VAL A 142 -5.45 -12.66 5.61
CA VAL A 142 -4.40 -11.95 6.34
C VAL A 142 -3.54 -11.14 5.36
N ARG A 143 -3.47 -9.83 5.59
CA ARG A 143 -2.61 -8.90 4.86
C ARG A 143 -1.29 -8.70 5.59
N HIS A 144 -1.39 -8.23 6.83
CA HIS A 144 -0.27 -8.00 7.72
C HIS A 144 -0.49 -8.74 9.03
N ALA A 145 0.54 -9.43 9.51
CA ALA A 145 0.61 -10.04 10.83
C ALA A 145 2.07 -9.98 11.27
N ASN A 146 2.44 -8.93 12.00
CA ASN A 146 3.84 -8.69 12.35
C ASN A 146 4.00 -8.07 13.73
N ILE A 147 5.21 -8.20 14.26
CA ILE A 147 5.68 -7.63 15.51
C ILE A 147 6.88 -6.73 15.17
N GLN A 148 6.88 -5.52 15.73
CA GLN A 148 8.04 -4.63 15.69
C GLN A 148 8.66 -4.54 17.08
N ILE A 149 10.00 -4.61 17.16
CA ILE A 149 10.77 -4.54 18.39
C ILE A 149 11.71 -3.34 18.30
N GLY A 150 11.40 -2.31 19.09
CA GLY A 150 12.08 -1.02 19.00
C GLY A 150 11.92 -0.41 17.61
N ASP A 151 12.93 0.32 17.18
CA ASP A 151 12.92 1.06 15.91
C ASP A 151 13.50 0.23 14.74
N HIS A 152 14.02 -0.96 15.00
CA HIS A 152 14.88 -1.65 14.06
C HIS A 152 14.32 -2.96 13.52
N TRP A 153 13.64 -3.77 14.35
CA TRP A 153 13.28 -5.13 13.98
C TRP A 153 11.81 -5.27 13.64
N LEU A 154 11.52 -5.96 12.54
CA LEU A 154 10.18 -6.42 12.16
C LEU A 154 10.23 -7.93 11.92
N ILE A 155 9.30 -8.66 12.52
CA ILE A 155 9.16 -10.11 12.40
C ILE A 155 7.71 -10.46 12.09
N GLY A 156 7.47 -11.19 11.01
CA GLY A 156 6.14 -11.61 10.57
C GLY A 156 5.83 -11.21 9.13
N GLN A 157 4.56 -11.30 8.76
CA GLN A 157 4.12 -11.02 7.38
C GLN A 157 3.82 -9.54 7.18
N THR A 158 4.45 -8.95 6.17
CA THR A 158 4.12 -7.61 5.64
C THR A 158 4.63 -7.51 4.20
N TRP A 159 4.58 -6.30 3.61
CA TRP A 159 5.16 -6.05 2.30
C TRP A 159 6.60 -6.50 2.23
N THR A 160 6.97 -7.21 1.16
CA THR A 160 8.38 -7.54 0.87
C THR A 160 9.23 -6.27 0.89
N ASN A 161 10.46 -6.37 1.35
CA ASN A 161 11.41 -5.26 1.30
C ASN A 161 11.85 -4.91 -0.13
N PHE A 162 11.56 -5.77 -1.10
CA PHE A 162 11.76 -5.53 -2.52
C PHE A 162 10.73 -4.56 -3.12
N MET A 163 9.51 -4.48 -2.55
CA MET A 163 8.46 -3.58 -2.99
C MET A 163 8.81 -2.10 -2.70
N PRO A 164 8.57 -1.16 -3.64
CA PRO A 164 8.78 0.28 -3.45
C PRO A 164 7.68 0.88 -2.57
N ILE A 165 7.69 0.56 -1.26
CA ILE A 165 6.71 1.02 -0.28
C ILE A 165 6.73 2.55 -0.22
N GLY A 166 5.57 3.18 -0.43
CA GLY A 166 5.40 4.64 -0.41
C GLY A 166 5.49 5.30 -1.79
N GLN A 167 5.88 4.58 -2.84
CA GLN A 167 5.81 5.01 -4.24
C GLN A 167 4.79 4.17 -5.03
N TYR A 168 3.75 3.67 -4.36
CA TYR A 168 2.66 2.93 -4.99
C TYR A 168 1.59 3.91 -5.52
N PRO A 169 1.21 3.83 -6.81
CA PRO A 169 0.20 4.72 -7.39
C PRO A 169 -1.16 4.61 -6.69
N ALA A 170 -1.86 5.73 -6.56
CA ALA A 170 -3.22 5.71 -6.04
C ALA A 170 -4.18 5.17 -7.09
N SER A 171 -4.99 4.21 -6.68
CA SER A 171 -6.02 3.60 -7.51
C SER A 171 -7.30 3.39 -6.70
N VAL A 172 -8.45 3.45 -7.36
CA VAL A 172 -9.74 3.02 -6.82
C VAL A 172 -9.79 1.49 -6.84
N GLU A 173 -9.25 0.92 -7.88
CA GLU A 173 -9.05 -0.51 -8.06
C GLU A 173 -8.02 -1.04 -7.03
N PHE A 174 -8.11 -2.34 -6.71
CA PHE A 174 -7.31 -2.95 -5.64
C PHE A 174 -5.83 -3.10 -6.00
N ASN A 175 -5.52 -3.57 -7.22
CA ASN A 175 -4.16 -3.86 -7.65
C ASN A 175 -3.41 -2.60 -8.11
N GLY A 176 -4.11 -1.57 -8.64
CA GLY A 176 -3.49 -0.45 -9.33
C GLY A 176 -2.83 -0.85 -10.66
N PRO A 177 -2.01 0.05 -11.25
CA PRO A 177 -1.36 -0.22 -12.52
C PRO A 177 -0.36 -1.37 -12.42
N VAL A 178 -0.23 -2.16 -13.48
CA VAL A 178 0.81 -3.20 -13.63
C VAL A 178 2.21 -2.57 -13.61
N GLY A 179 3.27 -3.37 -13.53
CA GLY A 179 4.66 -2.88 -13.61
C GLY A 179 5.31 -2.56 -12.27
N ILE A 180 4.74 -3.03 -11.16
CA ILE A 180 5.29 -2.82 -9.83
C ILE A 180 5.36 -4.13 -9.04
N ALA A 181 6.42 -4.30 -8.26
CA ALA A 181 6.50 -5.38 -7.28
C ALA A 181 5.46 -5.17 -6.17
N PHE A 182 4.58 -6.17 -5.96
CA PHE A 182 3.41 -6.08 -5.09
C PHE A 182 3.16 -7.40 -4.37
N ALA A 183 3.96 -7.69 -3.36
CA ALA A 183 3.84 -8.94 -2.61
C ALA A 183 4.00 -8.72 -1.10
N ARG A 184 3.32 -9.55 -0.31
CA ARG A 184 3.50 -9.63 1.15
C ARG A 184 4.09 -10.98 1.49
N ARG A 185 5.14 -10.96 2.37
CA ARG A 185 5.88 -12.15 2.74
C ARG A 185 6.14 -12.22 4.23
N PRO A 186 6.07 -13.40 4.85
CA PRO A 186 6.70 -13.66 6.13
C PRO A 186 8.19 -13.34 6.06
N GLN A 187 8.70 -12.60 7.05
CA GLN A 187 10.07 -12.10 7.02
C GLN A 187 10.61 -11.75 8.40
N VAL A 188 11.92 -11.66 8.48
CA VAL A 188 12.66 -10.95 9.52
C VAL A 188 13.40 -9.81 8.84
N ARG A 189 13.10 -8.57 9.23
CA ARG A 189 13.68 -7.34 8.65
C ARG A 189 14.39 -6.53 9.73
N TYR A 190 15.59 -6.09 9.43
CA TYR A 190 16.31 -5.07 10.17
C TYR A 190 16.32 -3.77 9.38
N SER A 191 16.01 -2.65 10.02
CA SER A 191 16.03 -1.31 9.41
C SER A 191 16.77 -0.35 10.32
N ASN A 192 17.53 0.58 9.73
CA ASN A 192 18.20 1.64 10.47
C ASN A 192 18.47 2.84 9.55
N SER A 193 18.93 3.95 10.13
CA SER A 193 19.26 5.18 9.43
C SER A 193 20.76 5.44 9.43
N PHE A 194 21.27 5.91 8.28
CA PHE A 194 22.62 6.52 8.20
C PHE A 194 22.61 7.99 8.60
N GLY A 195 21.41 8.59 8.83
CA GLY A 195 21.24 10.04 9.01
C GLY A 195 21.13 10.79 7.69
N ASN A 196 20.89 12.09 7.78
CA ASN A 196 20.78 13.00 6.62
C ASN A 196 19.72 12.54 5.58
N GLY A 197 18.64 11.91 6.03
CA GLY A 197 17.56 11.40 5.16
C GLY A 197 17.81 10.05 4.52
N PHE A 198 18.93 9.38 4.80
CA PHE A 198 19.21 8.03 4.29
C PHE A 198 18.86 6.94 5.30
N ASP A 199 18.03 6.00 4.86
CA ASP A 199 17.64 4.81 5.59
C ASP A 199 18.06 3.56 4.81
N TYR A 200 18.29 2.45 5.53
CA TYR A 200 18.56 1.16 4.92
C TYR A 200 17.78 0.04 5.61
N SER A 201 17.54 -1.03 4.89
CA SER A 201 16.91 -2.23 5.42
C SER A 201 17.46 -3.49 4.76
N LEU A 202 17.52 -4.56 5.56
CA LEU A 202 17.91 -5.90 5.13
C LEU A 202 16.84 -6.87 5.61
N SER A 203 16.41 -7.82 4.79
CA SER A 203 15.49 -8.85 5.24
C SER A 203 15.79 -10.24 4.69
N ILE A 204 15.33 -11.23 5.42
CA ILE A 204 15.22 -12.64 5.04
C ILE A 204 13.73 -12.91 4.93
N GLU A 205 13.28 -13.36 3.78
CA GLU A 205 11.85 -13.50 3.44
C GLU A 205 11.55 -14.90 2.92
N GLU A 206 10.30 -15.34 3.11
CA GLU A 206 9.80 -16.52 2.40
C GLU A 206 9.72 -16.21 0.89
N SER A 207 10.11 -17.16 0.05
CA SER A 207 10.02 -17.01 -1.40
C SER A 207 8.57 -16.83 -1.87
N ALA A 208 8.37 -16.06 -2.93
CA ALA A 208 7.08 -15.91 -3.63
C ALA A 208 6.70 -17.15 -4.44
N VAL A 209 7.67 -17.95 -4.80
CA VAL A 209 7.54 -19.21 -5.52
C VAL A 209 8.02 -20.35 -4.63
N PRO A 210 7.57 -21.59 -4.84
CA PRO A 210 8.13 -22.73 -4.12
C PRO A 210 9.65 -22.71 -4.20
N SER A 211 10.29 -22.81 -3.04
CA SER A 211 11.75 -22.87 -2.88
C SER A 211 12.04 -23.47 -1.52
N ASP A 212 13.15 -24.22 -1.41
CA ASP A 212 13.65 -24.73 -0.14
C ASP A 212 14.50 -23.67 0.60
N ASP A 213 14.90 -22.60 -0.10
CA ASP A 213 15.75 -21.54 0.40
C ASP A 213 14.98 -20.22 0.63
N PRO A 214 15.40 -19.43 1.61
CA PRO A 214 14.85 -18.09 1.81
C PRO A 214 15.36 -17.12 0.74
N VAL A 215 14.60 -16.04 0.54
CA VAL A 215 14.99 -14.89 -0.27
C VAL A 215 15.62 -13.83 0.61
N PHE A 216 16.73 -13.25 0.15
CA PHE A 216 17.40 -12.13 0.79
C PHE A 216 17.10 -10.84 0.04
N THR A 217 16.76 -9.79 0.78
CA THR A 217 16.53 -8.47 0.20
C THR A 217 17.30 -7.40 0.95
N ALA A 218 17.72 -6.36 0.21
CA ALA A 218 18.36 -5.19 0.77
C ALA A 218 17.81 -3.93 0.09
N ALA A 219 17.66 -2.84 0.85
CA ALA A 219 17.20 -1.58 0.29
C ALA A 219 17.89 -0.38 0.95
N VAL A 220 18.05 0.68 0.17
CA VAL A 220 18.45 2.01 0.63
C VAL A 220 17.44 3.02 0.12
N GLN A 221 17.04 3.93 0.99
CA GLN A 221 16.10 5.00 0.67
C GLN A 221 16.68 6.34 1.12
N TYR A 222 16.51 7.34 0.28
CA TYR A 222 16.70 8.74 0.62
C TYR A 222 15.35 9.45 0.65
N SER A 223 15.13 10.30 1.66
CA SER A 223 13.90 11.08 1.78
C SER A 223 14.20 12.46 2.37
N ASN A 224 13.60 13.49 1.76
CA ASN A 224 13.47 14.82 2.31
C ASN A 224 12.05 15.37 2.05
N ASP A 225 11.81 16.66 2.28
CA ASP A 225 10.47 17.28 2.15
C ASP A 225 9.95 17.28 0.71
N VAL A 226 10.79 17.14 -0.30
CA VAL A 226 10.45 17.26 -1.73
C VAL A 226 10.64 15.95 -2.48
N VAL A 227 11.67 15.18 -2.13
CA VAL A 227 12.13 14.02 -2.90
C VAL A 227 12.19 12.78 -2.02
N THR A 228 11.69 11.67 -2.53
CA THR A 228 11.99 10.33 -2.03
C THR A 228 12.57 9.51 -3.18
N ALA A 229 13.67 8.80 -2.92
CA ALA A 229 14.26 7.86 -3.88
C ALA A 229 14.63 6.57 -3.15
N ARG A 230 14.41 5.42 -3.78
CA ARG A 230 14.68 4.11 -3.19
C ARG A 230 15.27 3.17 -4.25
N ILE A 231 16.26 2.39 -3.85
CA ILE A 231 16.74 1.21 -4.56
C ILE A 231 16.59 0.01 -3.65
N ALA A 232 16.12 -1.12 -4.19
CA ALA A 232 16.14 -2.40 -3.49
C ALA A 232 16.60 -3.52 -4.42
N GLY A 233 17.27 -4.51 -3.83
CA GLY A 233 17.71 -5.73 -4.50
C GLY A 233 17.13 -6.96 -3.82
N LEU A 234 17.00 -8.04 -4.61
CA LEU A 234 16.50 -9.35 -4.20
C LEU A 234 17.42 -10.43 -4.75
N THR A 235 17.68 -11.48 -3.96
CA THR A 235 18.35 -12.70 -4.43
C THR A 235 17.82 -13.92 -3.67
N GLY A 236 17.65 -15.03 -4.36
CA GLY A 236 17.15 -16.30 -3.86
C GLY A 236 17.06 -17.33 -4.97
N ASN A 237 16.22 -18.34 -4.78
CA ASN A 237 15.96 -19.38 -5.77
C ASN A 237 14.46 -19.48 -6.05
N ALA A 238 14.11 -19.88 -7.26
CA ALA A 238 12.76 -20.21 -7.70
C ALA A 238 12.71 -21.66 -8.18
N VAL A 239 11.65 -22.39 -7.81
CA VAL A 239 11.43 -23.78 -8.24
C VAL A 239 10.04 -23.90 -8.88
N SER A 240 9.97 -24.44 -10.08
CA SER A 240 8.71 -24.75 -10.75
C SER A 240 8.85 -25.99 -11.64
N GLY A 241 7.90 -26.93 -11.54
CA GLY A 241 7.91 -28.17 -12.35
C GLY A 241 9.14 -29.04 -12.16
N GLY A 242 9.85 -28.93 -11.02
CA GLY A 242 11.12 -29.68 -10.76
C GLY A 242 12.35 -29.02 -11.38
N VAL A 243 12.22 -27.83 -11.93
CA VAL A 243 13.33 -26.99 -12.39
C VAL A 243 13.60 -25.96 -11.31
N GLU A 244 14.86 -25.81 -10.94
CA GLU A 244 15.35 -24.77 -10.03
C GLU A 244 16.20 -23.77 -10.81
N THR A 245 16.04 -22.47 -10.50
CA THR A 245 16.82 -21.39 -11.10
C THR A 245 17.10 -20.31 -10.05
N ASP A 246 18.11 -19.49 -10.32
CA ASP A 246 18.34 -18.28 -9.54
C ASP A 246 17.14 -17.33 -9.64
N GLN A 247 16.83 -16.66 -8.54
CA GLN A 247 15.88 -15.53 -8.49
C GLN A 247 16.66 -14.27 -8.12
N THR A 248 16.72 -13.31 -9.02
CA THR A 248 17.42 -12.04 -8.78
C THR A 248 16.61 -10.87 -9.30
N GLY A 249 16.67 -9.74 -8.62
CA GLY A 249 15.94 -8.56 -9.05
C GLY A 249 16.43 -7.26 -8.44
N VAL A 250 16.11 -6.16 -9.12
CA VAL A 250 16.35 -4.79 -8.66
C VAL A 250 15.10 -3.96 -8.85
N THR A 251 14.74 -3.14 -7.85
CA THR A 251 13.71 -2.09 -7.97
C THR A 251 14.35 -0.72 -7.78
N LEU A 252 13.95 0.21 -8.62
CA LEU A 252 14.23 1.64 -8.49
C LEU A 252 12.91 2.38 -8.37
N SER A 253 12.81 3.30 -7.43
CA SER A 253 11.59 4.10 -7.30
C SER A 253 11.91 5.50 -6.79
N GLY A 254 11.05 6.43 -7.13
CA GLY A 254 11.16 7.80 -6.69
C GLY A 254 9.85 8.56 -6.74
N ALA A 255 9.76 9.59 -5.91
CA ALA A 255 8.65 10.52 -5.88
C ALA A 255 9.17 11.94 -5.66
N ILE A 256 8.53 12.91 -6.31
CA ILE A 256 8.79 14.34 -6.09
C ILE A 256 7.47 15.08 -5.86
N THR A 257 7.51 16.04 -4.95
CA THR A 257 6.41 16.96 -4.66
C THR A 257 6.84 18.40 -4.96
N PRO A 258 6.89 18.79 -6.25
CA PRO A 258 7.52 20.05 -6.69
C PRO A 258 6.71 21.30 -6.32
N TRP A 259 5.43 21.16 -6.03
CA TRP A 259 4.54 22.23 -5.53
C TRP A 259 3.46 21.64 -4.62
N ASN A 260 2.74 22.49 -3.93
CA ASN A 260 1.67 22.09 -3.02
C ASN A 260 0.56 21.31 -3.75
N GLY A 261 0.36 20.06 -3.33
CA GLY A 261 -0.63 19.14 -3.89
C GLY A 261 -0.19 18.40 -5.14
N GLY A 262 0.93 18.76 -5.77
CA GLY A 262 1.49 18.03 -6.92
C GLY A 262 2.38 16.87 -6.48
N LEU A 263 2.22 15.69 -7.10
CA LEU A 263 3.05 14.51 -6.91
C LEU A 263 3.35 13.88 -8.26
N PHE A 264 4.63 13.65 -8.53
CA PHE A 264 5.07 12.73 -9.57
C PHE A 264 5.79 11.58 -8.90
N GLN A 265 5.48 10.35 -9.32
CA GLN A 265 6.24 9.18 -8.88
C GLN A 265 6.44 8.20 -10.03
N ALA A 266 7.53 7.45 -9.92
CA ALA A 266 7.91 6.43 -10.88
C ALA A 266 8.52 5.24 -10.17
N THR A 267 8.29 4.04 -10.71
CA THR A 267 8.99 2.83 -10.32
C THR A 267 9.50 2.11 -11.54
N TYR A 268 10.59 1.38 -11.37
CA TYR A 268 11.13 0.43 -12.34
C TYR A 268 11.56 -0.81 -11.58
N VAL A 269 11.22 -1.97 -12.09
CA VAL A 269 11.62 -3.26 -11.57
C VAL A 269 12.13 -4.12 -12.71
N THR A 270 13.22 -4.85 -12.48
CA THR A 270 13.80 -5.78 -13.45
C THR A 270 14.38 -6.98 -12.72
N GLY A 271 14.35 -8.14 -13.33
CA GLY A 271 15.00 -9.32 -12.78
C GLY A 271 14.55 -10.62 -13.36
N GLU A 272 15.28 -11.66 -12.97
CA GLU A 272 15.09 -13.05 -13.36
C GLU A 272 14.18 -13.75 -12.33
N ALA A 273 13.18 -14.47 -12.81
CA ALA A 273 12.22 -15.26 -12.02
C ALA A 273 11.41 -14.40 -11.00
N ILE A 274 11.18 -13.11 -11.28
CA ILE A 274 10.44 -12.20 -10.40
C ILE A 274 8.96 -12.04 -10.77
N GLY A 275 8.49 -12.63 -11.85
CA GLY A 275 7.10 -12.50 -12.33
C GLY A 275 6.02 -12.67 -11.24
N PRO A 276 6.10 -13.68 -10.34
CA PRO A 276 5.13 -13.85 -9.24
C PRO A 276 5.13 -12.75 -8.18
N LEU A 277 6.13 -11.86 -8.19
CA LEU A 277 6.19 -10.68 -7.33
C LEU A 277 5.50 -9.47 -7.95
N LEU A 278 5.25 -9.48 -9.26
CA LEU A 278 4.61 -8.39 -10.00
C LEU A 278 3.09 -8.50 -9.96
N ILE A 279 2.39 -7.42 -10.28
CA ILE A 279 0.92 -7.37 -10.27
C ILE A 279 0.32 -8.32 -11.30
N GLY A 280 0.94 -8.46 -12.49
CA GLY A 280 0.50 -9.37 -13.54
C GLY A 280 0.64 -10.85 -13.20
N LEU A 281 1.35 -11.19 -12.12
CA LEU A 281 1.54 -12.56 -11.63
C LEU A 281 2.10 -13.51 -12.70
N GLY A 282 3.06 -13.05 -13.49
CA GLY A 282 3.71 -13.88 -14.50
C GLY A 282 4.51 -15.05 -13.91
N ASP A 283 4.80 -16.02 -14.75
CA ASP A 283 5.56 -17.22 -14.35
C ASP A 283 7.02 -16.87 -14.03
N ALA A 284 7.54 -17.43 -12.94
CA ALA A 284 8.97 -17.34 -12.62
C ALA A 284 9.81 -18.19 -13.59
N ILE A 285 9.27 -19.35 -13.99
CA ILE A 285 9.92 -20.32 -14.88
C ILE A 285 8.94 -20.68 -15.98
N SER A 286 9.30 -20.47 -17.24
CA SER A 286 8.51 -20.79 -18.41
C SER A 286 9.31 -21.71 -19.35
N GLY A 287 8.70 -22.79 -19.81
CA GLY A 287 9.38 -23.74 -20.70
C GLY A 287 10.63 -24.39 -20.11
N GLY A 288 10.77 -24.43 -18.78
CA GLY A 288 11.94 -24.99 -18.09
C GLY A 288 13.12 -24.02 -17.99
N GLN A 289 12.93 -22.75 -18.24
CA GLN A 289 13.92 -21.67 -18.12
C GLN A 289 13.39 -20.57 -17.22
N ALA A 290 14.27 -19.88 -16.50
CA ALA A 290 13.91 -18.66 -15.80
C ALA A 290 13.30 -17.65 -16.77
N ASN A 291 12.29 -16.93 -16.31
CA ASN A 291 11.64 -15.89 -17.08
C ASN A 291 12.10 -14.52 -16.58
N ASP A 292 12.74 -13.76 -17.44
CA ASP A 292 13.09 -12.37 -17.14
C ASP A 292 11.83 -11.51 -17.22
N ALA A 293 11.70 -10.60 -16.29
CA ALA A 293 10.58 -9.68 -16.22
C ALA A 293 11.06 -8.25 -15.94
N ASP A 294 10.49 -7.32 -16.68
CA ASP A 294 10.65 -5.88 -16.51
C ASP A 294 9.29 -5.24 -16.20
N GLY A 295 9.28 -4.24 -15.35
CA GLY A 295 8.06 -3.50 -15.07
C GLY A 295 8.36 -2.04 -14.75
N TYR A 296 7.45 -1.14 -15.11
CA TYR A 296 7.54 0.25 -14.69
C TYR A 296 6.16 0.89 -14.51
N THR A 297 6.09 1.84 -13.59
CA THR A 297 4.91 2.68 -13.38
C THR A 297 5.29 4.15 -13.35
N LEU A 298 4.38 4.98 -13.85
CA LEU A 298 4.47 6.44 -13.77
C LEU A 298 3.15 6.97 -13.23
N GLU A 299 3.19 7.89 -12.29
CA GLU A 299 1.99 8.56 -11.80
C GLU A 299 2.20 10.08 -11.71
N PHE A 300 1.16 10.80 -12.11
CA PHE A 300 0.95 12.18 -11.74
C PHE A 300 -0.33 12.30 -10.92
N ARG A 301 -0.28 13.01 -9.79
CA ARG A 301 -1.42 13.27 -8.92
C ARG A 301 -1.44 14.74 -8.53
N GLN A 302 -2.65 15.33 -8.51
CA GLN A 302 -2.88 16.69 -8.06
C GLN A 302 -3.99 16.76 -7.03
N GLN A 303 -3.66 17.28 -5.86
CA GLN A 303 -4.65 17.77 -4.89
C GLN A 303 -5.19 19.10 -5.40
N ILE A 304 -6.44 19.15 -5.81
CA ILE A 304 -7.09 20.35 -6.36
C ILE A 304 -7.48 21.31 -5.23
N ASN A 305 -8.05 20.75 -4.15
CA ASN A 305 -8.43 21.43 -2.92
C ASN A 305 -8.53 20.41 -1.78
N ASP A 306 -9.03 20.82 -0.60
CA ASP A 306 -9.12 19.95 0.58
C ASP A 306 -10.01 18.71 0.36
N GLN A 307 -10.91 18.74 -0.63
CA GLN A 307 -11.86 17.66 -0.89
C GLN A 307 -11.53 16.84 -2.13
N TRP A 308 -10.85 17.42 -3.14
CA TRP A 308 -10.64 16.80 -4.43
C TRP A 308 -9.17 16.47 -4.71
N ASN A 309 -8.94 15.23 -5.14
CA ASN A 309 -7.66 14.74 -5.63
C ASN A 309 -7.91 14.00 -6.96
N VAL A 310 -7.08 14.26 -7.96
CA VAL A 310 -7.14 13.61 -9.27
C VAL A 310 -5.79 13.04 -9.65
N GLY A 311 -5.80 11.97 -10.42
CA GLY A 311 -4.57 11.28 -10.82
C GLY A 311 -4.68 10.60 -12.16
N ILE A 312 -3.51 10.39 -12.75
CA ILE A 312 -3.30 9.50 -13.89
C ILE A 312 -2.07 8.66 -13.59
N ALA A 313 -2.19 7.35 -13.83
CA ALA A 313 -1.09 6.43 -13.69
C ALA A 313 -1.00 5.51 -14.91
N TYR A 314 0.21 5.18 -15.31
CA TYR A 314 0.54 4.24 -16.37
C TYR A 314 1.39 3.13 -15.79
N GLY A 315 1.17 1.90 -16.23
CA GLY A 315 1.96 0.74 -15.87
C GLY A 315 2.17 -0.19 -17.06
N ARG A 316 3.32 -0.85 -17.08
CA ARG A 316 3.67 -1.87 -18.06
C ARG A 316 4.53 -2.96 -17.44
N GLU A 317 4.28 -4.21 -17.86
CA GLU A 317 5.07 -5.39 -17.55
C GLU A 317 5.44 -6.09 -18.85
N ASP A 318 6.71 -6.44 -19.00
CA ASP A 318 7.26 -7.21 -20.12
C ASP A 318 7.90 -8.50 -19.58
N TYR A 319 7.75 -9.60 -20.33
CA TYR A 319 8.30 -10.91 -20.01
C TYR A 319 9.03 -11.46 -21.26
N ASP A 320 10.25 -11.93 -21.09
CA ASP A 320 11.05 -12.48 -22.21
C ASP A 320 10.48 -13.79 -22.75
N LEU A 321 9.85 -14.59 -21.87
CA LEU A 321 9.20 -15.84 -22.23
C LEU A 321 7.70 -15.74 -22.03
N PRO A 322 6.89 -16.45 -22.86
CA PRO A 322 5.45 -16.50 -22.65
C PRO A 322 5.10 -16.99 -21.25
N THR A 323 4.27 -16.21 -20.57
CA THR A 323 3.72 -16.53 -19.25
C THR A 323 2.22 -16.75 -19.36
N SER A 324 1.63 -17.50 -18.45
CA SER A 324 0.23 -17.91 -18.54
C SER A 324 -0.42 -17.99 -17.16
N THR A 325 -1.46 -17.18 -16.97
CA THR A 325 -2.34 -17.30 -15.80
C THR A 325 -3.71 -17.90 -16.14
N GLY A 326 -3.92 -18.26 -17.42
CA GLY A 326 -5.15 -18.81 -17.97
C GLY A 326 -4.90 -19.77 -19.12
N THR A 327 -5.69 -19.68 -20.20
CA THR A 327 -5.61 -20.53 -21.38
C THR A 327 -4.72 -19.94 -22.47
N LEU A 328 -4.55 -18.62 -22.47
CA LEU A 328 -3.69 -17.92 -23.42
C LEU A 328 -2.42 -17.45 -22.73
N SER A 329 -1.32 -17.45 -23.49
CA SER A 329 -0.05 -16.88 -23.03
C SER A 329 -0.02 -15.37 -23.29
N PHE A 330 0.86 -14.67 -22.59
CA PHE A 330 1.18 -13.26 -22.84
C PHE A 330 2.65 -12.99 -22.53
N THR A 331 3.17 -11.93 -23.11
CA THR A 331 4.52 -11.44 -22.85
C THR A 331 4.52 -9.97 -22.41
N GLU A 332 3.36 -9.31 -22.48
CA GLU A 332 3.25 -7.89 -22.14
C GLU A 332 1.86 -7.58 -21.58
N LEU A 333 1.84 -6.76 -20.56
CA LEU A 333 0.63 -6.16 -19.96
C LEU A 333 0.81 -4.65 -19.85
N GLU A 334 -0.22 -3.89 -20.21
CA GLU A 334 -0.26 -2.43 -20.02
C GLU A 334 -1.55 -2.00 -19.33
N THR A 335 -1.46 -0.93 -18.53
CA THR A 335 -2.63 -0.26 -17.96
C THR A 335 -2.45 1.24 -17.89
N ILE A 336 -3.56 1.96 -18.11
CA ILE A 336 -3.69 3.39 -17.81
C ILE A 336 -4.86 3.55 -16.86
N HIS A 337 -4.64 4.22 -15.74
CA HIS A 337 -5.65 4.53 -14.72
C HIS A 337 -5.86 6.04 -14.67
N VAL A 338 -7.09 6.50 -14.84
CA VAL A 338 -7.47 7.91 -14.68
C VAL A 338 -8.49 7.97 -13.55
N ASN A 339 -8.17 8.66 -12.46
CA ASN A 339 -8.98 8.62 -11.25
C ASN A 339 -9.26 9.99 -10.63
N ALA A 340 -10.33 10.04 -9.85
CA ALA A 340 -10.72 11.16 -9.03
C ALA A 340 -11.25 10.67 -7.68
N PHE A 341 -10.86 11.37 -6.61
CA PHE A 341 -11.30 11.11 -5.24
C PHE A 341 -11.94 12.37 -4.69
N TYR A 342 -13.15 12.23 -4.15
CA TYR A 342 -13.90 13.29 -3.49
C TYR A 342 -14.14 12.93 -2.03
N SER A 343 -13.58 13.69 -1.10
CA SER A 343 -13.69 13.49 0.34
C SER A 343 -14.48 14.66 0.96
N PRO A 344 -15.82 14.58 1.03
CA PRO A 344 -16.66 15.62 1.64
C PRO A 344 -16.49 15.69 3.16
N ALA A 345 -16.01 14.63 3.79
CA ALA A 345 -15.66 14.54 5.21
C ALA A 345 -14.33 13.79 5.37
N ASP A 346 -13.66 13.98 6.50
CA ASP A 346 -12.32 13.40 6.75
C ASP A 346 -12.27 11.87 6.65
N ASN A 347 -13.40 11.20 6.89
CA ASN A 347 -13.50 9.75 6.89
C ASN A 347 -14.38 9.18 5.79
N LEU A 348 -14.91 9.99 4.86
CA LEU A 348 -15.76 9.52 3.76
C LEU A 348 -15.16 9.94 2.43
N THR A 349 -14.96 8.97 1.53
CA THR A 349 -14.44 9.20 0.19
C THR A 349 -15.32 8.52 -0.85
N PHE A 350 -15.75 9.29 -1.85
CA PHE A 350 -16.28 8.80 -3.11
C PHE A 350 -15.18 8.82 -4.14
N SER A 351 -15.11 7.81 -4.99
CA SER A 351 -14.07 7.75 -6.01
C SER A 351 -14.59 7.18 -7.32
N ALA A 352 -13.95 7.60 -8.40
CA ALA A 352 -14.20 7.11 -9.75
C ALA A 352 -12.87 6.87 -10.45
N GLU A 353 -12.80 5.81 -11.25
CA GLU A 353 -11.62 5.46 -12.03
C GLU A 353 -12.04 4.87 -13.37
N TYR A 354 -11.34 5.25 -14.42
CA TYR A 354 -11.38 4.60 -15.71
C TYR A 354 -10.05 3.89 -15.95
N ILE A 355 -10.11 2.63 -16.33
CA ILE A 355 -8.96 1.75 -16.54
C ILE A 355 -8.98 1.30 -17.99
N PHE A 356 -7.89 1.58 -18.72
CA PHE A 356 -7.57 0.99 -20.01
C PHE A 356 -6.58 -0.13 -19.75
N GLY A 357 -6.89 -1.34 -20.20
CA GLY A 357 -6.02 -2.48 -20.07
C GLY A 357 -5.70 -3.10 -21.42
N GLU A 358 -4.46 -3.51 -21.61
CA GLU A 358 -4.00 -4.23 -22.80
C GLU A 358 -3.18 -5.44 -22.42
N ARG A 359 -3.38 -6.54 -23.13
CA ARG A 359 -2.61 -7.77 -23.00
C ARG A 359 -2.11 -8.21 -24.38
N ASN A 360 -0.80 -8.33 -24.50
CA ASN A 360 -0.13 -8.70 -25.74
C ASN A 360 0.61 -10.03 -25.63
N ASP A 361 0.45 -10.90 -26.62
CA ASP A 361 1.36 -12.00 -26.88
C ASP A 361 2.20 -11.66 -28.11
N THR A 362 3.39 -11.13 -27.88
CA THR A 362 4.29 -10.71 -28.94
C THR A 362 4.81 -11.88 -29.79
N ILE A 363 4.72 -13.11 -29.29
CA ILE A 363 5.11 -14.34 -30.01
C ILE A 363 4.04 -14.74 -31.00
N SER A 364 2.77 -14.77 -30.60
CA SER A 364 1.66 -15.05 -31.53
C SER A 364 1.21 -13.82 -32.32
N GLY A 365 1.56 -12.62 -31.87
CA GLY A 365 1.13 -11.35 -32.44
C GLY A 365 -0.32 -10.98 -32.12
N ASN A 366 -0.93 -11.62 -31.13
CA ASN A 366 -2.28 -11.27 -30.66
C ASN A 366 -2.19 -10.13 -29.66
N SER A 367 -3.11 -9.16 -29.77
CA SER A 367 -3.34 -8.08 -28.81
C SER A 367 -4.82 -8.03 -28.47
N PHE A 368 -5.11 -7.79 -27.19
CA PHE A 368 -6.46 -7.69 -26.65
C PHE A 368 -6.57 -6.47 -25.74
N ASP A 369 -7.60 -5.66 -25.98
CA ASP A 369 -7.94 -4.49 -25.15
C ASP A 369 -9.12 -4.82 -24.24
N GLY A 370 -9.15 -4.23 -23.06
CA GLY A 370 -10.28 -4.36 -22.13
C GLY A 370 -10.36 -3.19 -21.18
N ASP A 371 -11.50 -2.51 -21.20
CA ASP A 371 -11.74 -1.30 -20.42
C ASP A 371 -12.64 -1.59 -19.22
N ARG A 372 -12.46 -0.78 -18.16
CA ARG A 372 -13.32 -0.78 -16.97
C ARG A 372 -13.59 0.64 -16.50
N ILE A 373 -14.83 0.90 -16.10
CA ILE A 373 -15.15 2.03 -15.21
C ILE A 373 -15.47 1.50 -13.82
N GLN A 374 -14.89 2.10 -12.78
CA GLN A 374 -15.11 1.73 -11.39
C GLN A 374 -15.47 2.94 -10.54
N LEU A 375 -16.51 2.78 -9.72
CA LEU A 375 -16.93 3.76 -8.71
C LEU A 375 -16.79 3.11 -7.34
N ALA A 376 -16.43 3.88 -6.33
CA ALA A 376 -16.38 3.36 -4.97
C ALA A 376 -16.82 4.39 -3.92
N VAL A 377 -17.32 3.85 -2.81
CA VAL A 377 -17.56 4.60 -1.57
C VAL A 377 -16.78 3.93 -0.46
N GLN A 378 -16.01 4.72 0.27
CA GLN A 378 -15.19 4.25 1.38
C GLN A 378 -15.44 5.09 2.63
N LEU A 379 -15.68 4.40 3.76
CA LEU A 379 -15.80 4.99 5.09
C LEU A 379 -14.66 4.46 5.96
N ASP A 380 -13.75 5.36 6.37
CA ASP A 380 -12.62 5.05 7.26
C ASP A 380 -13.03 5.15 8.74
N PHE A 381 -12.44 4.32 9.60
CA PHE A 381 -12.62 4.35 11.07
C PHE A 381 -11.31 4.00 11.81
#